data_20ed3c34415ede782de0b9bb3e4b6b7c
#
_entry.id   20ed3c34415ede782de0b9bb3e4b6b7c
#
_cell.length_a   1.000
_cell.length_b   1.000
_cell.length_c   1.000
_cell.angle_alpha   90.00
_cell.angle_beta   90.00
_cell.angle_gamma   90.00
#
_symmetry.space_group_name_H-M   'P 1'
#
loop_
_entity.id
_entity.type
_entity.pdbx_description
1 polymer ?
#
loop_
_entity_poly.entity_id
_entity_poly.type
_entity_poly.pdbx_seq_one_letter_code
_entity_poly.pdbx_strand_id
1 'polypeptide(L)'
;MSEPGKDTGPKGGRLADIGAGDDEGAKPRVAPEKLDAPKLPKRFYANAAIAPAEGGGYLVQLDGRSLRTPSKAVLAVPDEAIAAAIVAEWAGQGEVIDPGSMPVTRLVNSALDGVSREPEATRAEILRYAGSDLLCYRADGPAKLDALQDEFWSPLIGWMQERFHA
;
A
#
# COMPACT_ATOMS: atom_id res chain seq x y z
N MET A 1 -14.21 70.35 -8.81
CA MET A 1 -12.78 70.07 -9.05
C MET A 1 -12.25 69.47 -7.80
N SER A 2 -12.16 68.17 -7.76
CA SER A 2 -11.55 67.43 -6.66
C SER A 2 -10.90 66.19 -7.26
N GLU A 3 -9.59 66.09 -7.12
CA GLU A 3 -8.76 65.04 -7.68
C GLU A 3 -9.02 63.68 -7.01
N PRO A 4 -8.88 62.55 -7.71
CA PRO A 4 -8.98 61.23 -7.13
C PRO A 4 -7.64 60.81 -6.46
N GLY A 5 -7.74 60.33 -5.23
CA GLY A 5 -6.64 59.82 -4.43
C GLY A 5 -5.98 58.58 -5.04
N LYS A 6 -4.64 58.55 -5.03
CA LYS A 6 -3.80 57.43 -5.43
C LYS A 6 -3.90 56.31 -4.41
N ASP A 7 -4.40 55.19 -4.86
CA ASP A 7 -4.30 53.91 -4.19
C ASP A 7 -2.84 53.40 -4.23
N THR A 8 -2.17 53.31 -3.08
CA THR A 8 -0.87 52.67 -2.91
C THR A 8 -1.05 51.33 -2.27
N GLY A 9 -1.34 50.31 -3.10
CA GLY A 9 -1.29 48.90 -2.67
C GLY A 9 0.13 48.45 -2.24
N PRO A 10 0.24 47.55 -1.31
CA PRO A 10 1.54 47.10 -0.80
C PRO A 10 2.33 46.35 -1.87
N LYS A 11 3.54 46.84 -2.12
CA LYS A 11 4.53 46.20 -3.02
C LYS A 11 4.89 44.82 -2.51
N GLY A 12 4.63 43.80 -3.31
CA GLY A 12 5.04 42.43 -3.09
C GLY A 12 6.55 42.37 -2.90
N GLY A 13 6.96 41.95 -1.70
CA GLY A 13 8.33 41.60 -1.39
C GLY A 13 8.79 40.38 -2.19
N ARG A 14 9.83 40.51 -2.97
CA ARG A 14 10.50 39.39 -3.66
C ARG A 14 11.11 38.48 -2.62
N LEU A 15 10.72 37.21 -2.64
CA LEU A 15 11.38 36.07 -1.97
C LEU A 15 12.73 35.70 -2.63
N ALA A 16 13.61 36.67 -2.80
CA ALA A 16 14.86 36.47 -3.54
C ALA A 16 16.10 36.97 -2.76
N ASP A 17 16.07 36.83 -1.43
CA ASP A 17 17.28 37.13 -0.66
C ASP A 17 17.36 36.28 0.62
N ILE A 18 17.31 34.96 0.45
CA ILE A 18 17.77 34.02 1.47
C ILE A 18 19.18 33.63 1.04
N GLY A 19 20.15 34.17 1.74
CA GLY A 19 21.59 34.17 1.52
C GLY A 19 22.14 32.88 0.93
N ALA A 20 22.95 33.04 -0.10
CA ALA A 20 23.98 32.10 -0.48
C ALA A 20 24.98 32.02 0.69
N GLY A 21 24.75 31.06 1.59
CA GLY A 21 25.77 30.63 2.53
C GLY A 21 26.79 29.83 1.75
N ASP A 22 28.05 30.31 1.77
CA ASP A 22 29.19 29.60 1.23
C ASP A 22 29.35 28.25 1.96
N ASP A 23 28.86 27.18 1.36
CA ASP A 23 29.03 25.80 1.83
C ASP A 23 30.40 25.27 1.39
N GLU A 24 31.45 25.87 1.97
CA GLU A 24 32.82 25.35 1.90
C GLU A 24 32.94 24.15 2.84
N GLY A 25 32.58 22.97 2.38
CA GLY A 25 32.81 21.74 3.15
C GLY A 25 31.86 20.57 2.87
N ALA A 26 30.96 20.67 1.91
CA ALA A 26 30.13 19.52 1.52
C ALA A 26 31.01 18.43 0.91
N LYS A 27 31.26 17.38 1.68
CA LYS A 27 31.88 16.15 1.16
C LYS A 27 31.06 15.69 -0.07
N PRO A 28 31.74 15.27 -1.16
CA PRO A 28 31.01 14.82 -2.35
C PRO A 28 30.02 13.74 -1.94
N ARG A 29 28.73 13.96 -2.24
CA ARG A 29 27.70 12.94 -2.08
C ARG A 29 28.14 11.75 -2.92
N VAL A 30 28.56 10.68 -2.25
CA VAL A 30 28.82 9.41 -2.89
C VAL A 30 27.54 9.05 -3.63
N ALA A 31 27.63 8.95 -4.95
CA ALA A 31 26.52 8.50 -5.76
C ALA A 31 26.05 7.15 -5.20
N PRO A 32 24.74 6.91 -5.04
CA PRO A 32 24.27 5.64 -4.53
C PRO A 32 24.85 4.53 -5.43
N GLU A 33 25.65 3.67 -4.82
CA GLU A 33 26.17 2.47 -5.46
C GLU A 33 24.98 1.77 -6.09
N LYS A 34 25.03 1.48 -7.39
CA LYS A 34 23.97 0.74 -8.08
C LYS A 34 23.91 -0.61 -7.40
N LEU A 35 22.98 -0.77 -6.47
CA LEU A 35 22.61 -2.07 -5.94
C LEU A 35 22.22 -2.92 -7.15
N ASP A 36 23.00 -3.94 -7.45
CA ASP A 36 22.66 -4.90 -8.48
C ASP A 36 21.24 -5.39 -8.21
N ALA A 37 20.36 -5.24 -9.20
CA ALA A 37 18.98 -5.70 -9.08
C ALA A 37 19.01 -7.21 -8.73
N PRO A 38 18.25 -7.65 -7.72
CA PRO A 38 18.26 -9.05 -7.30
C PRO A 38 17.94 -9.94 -8.51
N LYS A 39 18.81 -10.93 -8.77
CA LYS A 39 18.60 -11.89 -9.87
C LYS A 39 17.31 -12.65 -9.60
N LEU A 40 16.30 -12.44 -10.42
CA LEU A 40 15.03 -13.14 -10.34
C LEU A 40 15.23 -14.63 -10.68
N PRO A 41 14.54 -15.55 -9.98
CA PRO A 41 14.61 -16.96 -10.26
C PRO A 41 13.99 -17.29 -11.62
N LYS A 42 14.59 -18.24 -12.34
CA LYS A 42 14.01 -18.71 -13.60
C LYS A 42 12.71 -19.47 -13.33
N ARG A 43 11.78 -19.36 -14.27
CA ARG A 43 10.54 -20.14 -14.26
C ARG A 43 10.89 -21.63 -14.36
N PHE A 44 10.39 -22.42 -13.42
CA PHE A 44 10.70 -23.85 -13.29
C PHE A 44 9.49 -24.77 -13.52
N TYR A 45 8.37 -24.21 -13.95
CA TYR A 45 7.10 -24.90 -14.20
C TYR A 45 6.55 -24.50 -15.56
N ALA A 46 5.69 -25.36 -16.12
CA ALA A 46 4.97 -25.11 -17.36
C ALA A 46 3.53 -24.64 -17.09
N ASN A 47 2.84 -25.31 -16.16
CA ASN A 47 1.43 -25.12 -15.92
C ASN A 47 1.16 -24.67 -14.47
N ALA A 48 0.19 -23.75 -14.32
CA ALA A 48 -0.41 -23.41 -13.04
C ALA A 48 -1.90 -23.78 -13.08
N ALA A 49 -2.42 -24.41 -12.01
CA ALA A 49 -3.79 -24.91 -11.96
C ALA A 49 -4.37 -24.78 -10.54
N ILE A 50 -5.71 -24.83 -10.45
CA ILE A 50 -6.43 -24.91 -9.20
C ILE A 50 -6.72 -26.38 -8.89
N ALA A 51 -6.62 -26.77 -7.64
CA ALA A 51 -7.06 -28.07 -7.13
C ALA A 51 -7.87 -27.91 -5.84
N PRO A 52 -8.80 -28.83 -5.53
CA PRO A 52 -9.48 -28.80 -4.24
C PRO A 52 -8.52 -29.09 -3.09
N ALA A 53 -8.74 -28.43 -1.93
CA ALA A 53 -8.00 -28.70 -0.71
C ALA A 53 -8.75 -29.72 0.16
N GLU A 54 -8.05 -30.65 0.81
CA GLU A 54 -8.64 -31.69 1.65
C GLU A 54 -9.46 -31.16 2.82
N GLY A 55 -9.16 -29.97 3.32
CA GLY A 55 -9.89 -29.30 4.40
C GLY A 55 -10.95 -28.30 3.94
N GLY A 56 -11.27 -28.28 2.64
CA GLY A 56 -12.11 -27.25 2.01
C GLY A 56 -11.29 -26.08 1.47
N GLY A 57 -11.86 -25.36 0.50
CA GLY A 57 -11.15 -24.33 -0.25
C GLY A 57 -10.32 -24.88 -1.41
N TYR A 58 -9.32 -24.10 -1.84
CA TYR A 58 -8.62 -24.32 -3.10
C TYR A 58 -7.12 -24.21 -2.92
N LEU A 59 -6.39 -25.12 -3.57
CA LEU A 59 -4.93 -25.11 -3.68
C LEU A 59 -4.52 -24.52 -5.03
N VAL A 60 -3.40 -23.85 -5.06
CA VAL A 60 -2.72 -23.54 -6.32
C VAL A 60 -1.59 -24.53 -6.52
N GLN A 61 -1.49 -25.09 -7.72
CA GLN A 61 -0.49 -26.10 -8.08
C GLN A 61 0.32 -25.63 -9.29
N LEU A 62 1.62 -25.93 -9.24
CA LEU A 62 2.55 -25.76 -10.36
C LEU A 62 2.99 -27.14 -10.81
N ASP A 63 2.65 -27.54 -12.03
CA ASP A 63 2.89 -28.90 -12.57
C ASP A 63 2.45 -30.01 -11.61
N GLY A 64 1.25 -29.85 -11.00
CA GLY A 64 0.66 -30.82 -10.06
C GLY A 64 1.24 -30.77 -8.65
N ARG A 65 2.20 -29.91 -8.36
CA ARG A 65 2.78 -29.73 -7.01
C ARG A 65 2.15 -28.51 -6.34
N SER A 66 1.65 -28.68 -5.12
CA SER A 66 1.07 -27.56 -4.37
C SER A 66 2.07 -26.45 -4.12
N LEU A 67 1.67 -25.24 -4.48
CA LEU A 67 2.45 -24.03 -4.21
C LEU A 67 2.60 -23.82 -2.70
N ARG A 68 3.76 -23.33 -2.31
CA ARG A 68 4.06 -23.03 -0.92
C ARG A 68 4.41 -21.56 -0.74
N THR A 69 4.05 -21.04 0.42
CA THR A 69 4.46 -19.71 0.84
C THR A 69 5.98 -19.66 1.13
N PRO A 70 6.58 -18.48 1.26
CA PRO A 70 7.98 -18.34 1.70
C PRO A 70 8.29 -19.07 3.01
N SER A 71 7.35 -19.12 3.96
CA SER A 71 7.48 -19.89 5.19
C SER A 71 7.18 -21.40 5.05
N LYS A 72 7.09 -21.90 3.79
CA LYS A 72 6.86 -23.30 3.43
C LYS A 72 5.49 -23.87 3.80
N ALA A 73 4.53 -23.04 4.22
CA ALA A 73 3.14 -23.45 4.36
C ALA A 73 2.54 -23.74 2.99
N VAL A 74 1.55 -24.63 2.92
CA VAL A 74 0.79 -24.87 1.70
C VAL A 74 -0.07 -23.64 1.41
N LEU A 75 -0.02 -23.12 0.18
CA LEU A 75 -0.84 -21.99 -0.23
C LEU A 75 -2.24 -22.51 -0.55
N ALA A 76 -3.13 -22.39 0.42
CA ALA A 76 -4.54 -22.70 0.31
C ALA A 76 -5.39 -21.45 0.57
N VAL A 77 -6.45 -21.26 -0.19
CA VAL A 77 -7.36 -20.12 -0.07
C VAL A 77 -8.80 -20.59 -0.01
N PRO A 78 -9.69 -19.88 0.71
CA PRO A 78 -11.08 -20.33 0.86
C PRO A 78 -11.93 -20.11 -0.40
N ASP A 79 -11.53 -19.20 -1.28
CA ASP A 79 -12.31 -18.74 -2.41
C ASP A 79 -11.66 -19.09 -3.75
N GLU A 80 -12.44 -19.62 -4.69
CA GLU A 80 -11.98 -20.02 -6.02
C GLU A 80 -11.49 -18.82 -6.84
N ALA A 81 -12.13 -17.66 -6.70
CA ALA A 81 -11.74 -16.46 -7.44
C ALA A 81 -10.35 -15.97 -7.02
N ILE A 82 -10.03 -16.09 -5.72
CA ILE A 82 -8.67 -15.79 -5.22
C ILE A 82 -7.65 -16.78 -5.80
N ALA A 83 -7.96 -18.09 -5.80
CA ALA A 83 -7.09 -19.11 -6.39
C ALA A 83 -6.88 -18.86 -7.89
N ALA A 84 -7.96 -18.51 -8.63
CA ALA A 84 -7.89 -18.19 -10.05
C ALA A 84 -7.01 -16.97 -10.33
N ALA A 85 -7.11 -15.93 -9.51
CA ALA A 85 -6.27 -14.74 -9.62
C ALA A 85 -4.78 -15.09 -9.43
N ILE A 86 -4.46 -15.91 -8.43
CA ILE A 86 -3.09 -16.38 -8.19
C ILE A 86 -2.60 -17.21 -9.38
N VAL A 87 -3.42 -18.16 -9.88
CA VAL A 87 -3.06 -18.96 -11.06
C VAL A 87 -2.78 -18.08 -12.27
N ALA A 88 -3.57 -17.03 -12.50
CA ALA A 88 -3.35 -16.07 -13.58
C ALA A 88 -2.00 -15.34 -13.45
N GLU A 89 -1.64 -14.90 -12.23
CA GLU A 89 -0.34 -14.28 -11.95
C GLU A 89 0.82 -15.23 -12.27
N TRP A 90 0.73 -16.49 -11.83
CA TRP A 90 1.78 -17.48 -12.09
C TRP A 90 1.83 -17.90 -13.56
N ALA A 91 0.70 -18.08 -14.24
CA ALA A 91 0.65 -18.37 -15.67
C ALA A 91 1.24 -17.24 -16.52
N GLY A 92 1.04 -15.99 -16.10
CA GLY A 92 1.54 -14.80 -16.77
C GLY A 92 3.05 -14.53 -16.62
N GLN A 93 3.78 -15.34 -15.82
CA GLN A 93 5.23 -15.17 -15.69
C GLN A 93 5.97 -15.55 -16.98
N GLY A 94 7.00 -14.80 -17.32
CA GLY A 94 7.87 -15.04 -18.47
C GLY A 94 8.95 -16.09 -18.19
N GLU A 95 10.17 -15.84 -18.66
CA GLU A 95 11.33 -16.71 -18.41
C GLU A 95 11.79 -16.69 -16.96
N VAL A 96 11.49 -15.62 -16.26
CA VAL A 96 11.80 -15.42 -14.82
C VAL A 96 10.52 -15.17 -14.05
N ILE A 97 10.57 -15.49 -12.76
CA ILE A 97 9.49 -15.23 -11.82
C ILE A 97 9.74 -13.86 -11.20
N ASP A 98 8.85 -12.92 -11.46
CA ASP A 98 8.90 -11.58 -10.88
C ASP A 98 7.81 -11.39 -9.82
N PRO A 99 8.16 -11.43 -8.52
CA PRO A 99 7.21 -11.19 -7.44
C PRO A 99 6.55 -9.79 -7.51
N GLY A 100 7.21 -8.82 -8.17
CA GLY A 100 6.65 -7.49 -8.36
C GLY A 100 5.36 -7.48 -9.18
N SER A 101 5.23 -8.43 -10.11
CA SER A 101 4.06 -8.60 -10.96
C SER A 101 2.96 -9.51 -10.37
N MET A 102 3.12 -9.98 -9.11
CA MET A 102 2.19 -10.92 -8.45
C MET A 102 1.59 -10.35 -7.16
N PRO A 103 0.76 -9.29 -7.22
CA PRO A 103 0.22 -8.62 -6.03
C PRO A 103 -0.69 -9.51 -5.20
N VAL A 104 -1.55 -10.35 -5.80
CA VAL A 104 -2.47 -11.24 -5.08
C VAL A 104 -1.69 -12.34 -4.37
N THR A 105 -0.73 -12.98 -5.04
CA THR A 105 0.16 -13.97 -4.43
C THR A 105 0.91 -13.39 -3.23
N ARG A 106 1.44 -12.17 -3.34
CA ARG A 106 2.14 -11.50 -2.24
C ARG A 106 1.21 -11.21 -1.06
N LEU A 107 0.00 -10.73 -1.33
CA LEU A 107 -0.99 -10.45 -0.29
C LEU A 107 -1.38 -11.73 0.46
N VAL A 108 -1.65 -12.83 -0.26
CA VAL A 108 -1.99 -14.12 0.33
C VAL A 108 -0.82 -14.68 1.13
N ASN A 109 0.41 -14.58 0.64
CA ASN A 109 1.60 -14.97 1.41
C ASN A 109 1.70 -14.19 2.72
N SER A 110 1.48 -12.87 2.69
CA SER A 110 1.49 -12.04 3.90
C SER A 110 0.38 -12.43 4.88
N ALA A 111 -0.80 -12.74 4.37
CA ALA A 111 -1.93 -13.20 5.18
C ALA A 111 -1.62 -14.55 5.87
N LEU A 112 -1.08 -15.52 5.12
CA LEU A 112 -0.81 -16.86 5.63
C LEU A 112 0.44 -16.93 6.52
N ASP A 113 1.50 -16.23 6.16
CA ASP A 113 2.78 -16.31 6.87
C ASP A 113 2.91 -15.31 8.03
N GLY A 114 2.19 -14.19 7.96
CA GLY A 114 2.22 -13.13 8.97
C GLY A 114 0.92 -13.06 9.76
N VAL A 115 -0.13 -12.51 9.15
CA VAL A 115 -1.38 -12.15 9.86
C VAL A 115 -2.03 -13.33 10.58
N SER A 116 -2.11 -14.51 9.93
CA SER A 116 -2.76 -15.68 10.54
C SER A 116 -1.96 -16.28 11.70
N ARG A 117 -0.68 -15.99 11.82
CA ARG A 117 0.16 -16.45 12.92
C ARG A 117 0.10 -15.54 14.14
N GLU A 118 -0.06 -14.23 13.89
CA GLU A 118 -0.05 -13.19 14.94
C GLU A 118 -1.20 -12.20 14.72
N PRO A 119 -2.47 -12.66 14.74
CA PRO A 119 -3.62 -11.82 14.43
C PRO A 119 -3.78 -10.67 15.42
N GLU A 120 -3.55 -10.92 16.71
CA GLU A 120 -3.68 -9.90 17.75
C GLU A 120 -2.60 -8.82 17.64
N ALA A 121 -1.35 -9.20 17.36
CA ALA A 121 -0.28 -8.24 17.15
C ALA A 121 -0.54 -7.38 15.91
N THR A 122 -1.01 -7.99 14.80
CA THR A 122 -1.39 -7.29 13.59
C THR A 122 -2.55 -6.31 13.85
N ARG A 123 -3.57 -6.76 14.59
CA ARG A 123 -4.71 -5.91 14.99
C ARG A 123 -4.25 -4.72 15.82
N ALA A 124 -3.41 -4.95 16.83
CA ALA A 124 -2.89 -3.90 17.70
C ALA A 124 -2.09 -2.86 16.90
N GLU A 125 -1.29 -3.31 15.93
CA GLU A 125 -0.52 -2.41 15.06
C GLU A 125 -1.45 -1.57 14.17
N ILE A 126 -2.48 -2.15 13.55
CA ILE A 126 -3.46 -1.40 12.75
C ILE A 126 -4.20 -0.38 13.62
N LEU A 127 -4.65 -0.78 14.82
CA LEU A 127 -5.36 0.12 15.74
C LEU A 127 -4.49 1.29 16.19
N ARG A 128 -3.18 1.10 16.29
CA ARG A 128 -2.25 2.19 16.62
C ARG A 128 -2.30 3.33 15.60
N TYR A 129 -2.54 3.02 14.31
CA TYR A 129 -2.65 4.03 13.26
C TYR A 129 -4.03 4.68 13.19
N ALA A 130 -5.08 4.05 13.73
CA ALA A 130 -6.44 4.60 13.70
C ALA A 130 -6.54 5.98 14.37
N GLY A 131 -5.77 6.21 15.46
CA GLY A 131 -5.73 7.50 16.15
C GLY A 131 -5.12 8.66 15.37
N SER A 132 -4.38 8.36 14.28
CA SER A 132 -3.78 9.35 13.37
C SER A 132 -4.30 9.26 11.95
N ASP A 133 -5.29 8.41 11.71
CA ASP A 133 -5.93 8.28 10.41
C ASP A 133 -6.72 9.54 10.07
N LEU A 134 -6.61 10.00 8.83
CA LEU A 134 -7.22 11.25 8.37
C LEU A 134 -8.74 11.27 8.60
N LEU A 135 -9.44 10.16 8.37
CA LEU A 135 -10.89 10.08 8.53
C LEU A 135 -11.32 10.04 10.00
N CYS A 136 -10.46 9.49 10.87
CA CYS A 136 -10.71 9.36 12.30
C CYS A 136 -10.25 10.59 13.09
N TYR A 137 -9.24 11.30 12.59
CA TYR A 137 -8.70 12.50 13.25
C TYR A 137 -9.45 13.74 12.76
N ARG A 138 -10.44 14.20 13.55
CA ARG A 138 -11.26 15.35 13.22
C ARG A 138 -10.62 16.65 13.71
N ALA A 139 -10.82 17.73 12.95
CA ALA A 139 -10.42 19.06 13.37
C ALA A 139 -11.29 19.53 14.55
N ASP A 140 -10.73 20.40 15.38
CA ASP A 140 -11.42 21.12 16.44
C ASP A 140 -11.55 22.60 15.98
N GLY A 141 -12.34 22.80 14.93
CA GLY A 141 -12.54 24.10 14.28
C GLY A 141 -11.51 24.44 13.19
N PRO A 142 -11.78 25.49 12.41
CA PRO A 142 -12.98 26.33 12.40
C PRO A 142 -14.23 25.60 11.90
N ALA A 143 -15.43 26.00 12.34
CA ALA A 143 -16.71 25.32 12.08
C ALA A 143 -16.98 24.98 10.60
N LYS A 144 -16.45 25.77 9.66
CA LYS A 144 -16.56 25.48 8.22
C LYS A 144 -15.78 24.22 7.85
N LEU A 145 -14.62 23.97 8.47
CA LEU A 145 -13.83 22.78 8.23
C LEU A 145 -14.52 21.55 8.84
N ASP A 146 -15.06 21.68 10.03
CA ASP A 146 -15.81 20.60 10.70
C ASP A 146 -17.00 20.17 9.85
N ALA A 147 -17.78 21.14 9.33
CA ALA A 147 -18.91 20.87 8.46
C ALA A 147 -18.50 20.14 7.15
N LEU A 148 -17.37 20.51 6.55
CA LEU A 148 -16.84 19.82 5.36
C LEU A 148 -16.36 18.38 5.69
N GLN A 149 -15.72 18.19 6.83
CA GLN A 149 -15.33 16.85 7.27
C GLN A 149 -16.56 15.98 7.53
N ASP A 150 -17.59 16.51 8.13
CA ASP A 150 -18.84 15.78 8.34
C ASP A 150 -19.54 15.43 7.04
N GLU A 151 -19.60 16.36 6.10
CA GLU A 151 -20.21 16.14 4.80
C GLU A 151 -19.50 15.05 3.99
N PHE A 152 -18.16 15.06 3.93
CA PHE A 152 -17.41 14.18 3.05
C PHE A 152 -16.85 12.91 3.73
N TRP A 153 -16.57 12.94 5.03
CA TRP A 153 -15.92 11.84 5.73
C TRP A 153 -16.89 10.98 6.54
N SER A 154 -17.92 11.57 7.16
CA SER A 154 -18.89 10.82 7.94
C SER A 154 -19.61 9.72 7.15
N PRO A 155 -19.97 9.90 5.86
CA PRO A 155 -20.57 8.85 5.07
C PRO A 155 -19.66 7.62 4.89
N LEU A 156 -18.33 7.82 4.80
CA LEU A 156 -17.36 6.72 4.66
C LEU A 156 -17.27 5.91 5.96
N ILE A 157 -17.26 6.60 7.11
CA ILE A 157 -17.27 5.94 8.42
C ILE A 157 -18.58 5.16 8.62
N GLY A 158 -19.72 5.77 8.29
CA GLY A 158 -21.02 5.11 8.35
C GLY A 158 -21.10 3.86 7.48
N TRP A 159 -20.60 3.93 6.25
CA TRP A 159 -20.52 2.78 5.36
C TRP A 159 -19.64 1.66 5.95
N MET A 160 -18.50 1.99 6.55
CA MET A 160 -17.64 1.01 7.19
C MET A 160 -18.34 0.33 8.38
N GLN A 161 -19.03 1.10 9.22
CA GLN A 161 -19.77 0.56 10.35
C GLN A 161 -20.86 -0.42 9.90
N GLU A 162 -21.65 -0.04 8.90
CA GLU A 162 -22.68 -0.91 8.33
C GLU A 162 -22.09 -2.18 7.70
N ARG A 163 -21.00 -2.03 6.95
CA ARG A 163 -20.40 -3.13 6.18
C ARG A 163 -19.68 -4.16 7.03
N PHE A 164 -19.06 -3.73 8.13
CA PHE A 164 -18.24 -4.57 8.98
C PHE A 164 -18.81 -4.79 10.39
N HIS A 165 -20.00 -4.23 10.66
CA HIS A 165 -20.67 -4.33 11.98
C HIS A 165 -19.80 -3.87 13.14
N ALA A 166 -19.04 -2.80 12.96
CA ALA A 166 -18.08 -2.24 13.92
C ALA A 166 -18.69 -1.10 14.75
#